data_45388d1b0b2a23267b093ea3a8f9ea2a
#
_entry.id   45388d1b0b2a23267b093ea3a8f9ea2a
#
_cell.length_a   1.000
_cell.length_b   1.000
_cell.length_c   1.000
_cell.angle_alpha   90.00
_cell.angle_beta   90.00
_cell.angle_gamma   90.00
#
_symmetry.space_group_name_H-M   'P 1'
#
loop_
_entity.id
_entity.type
_entity.pdbx_description
1 polymer ?
#
loop_
_entity_poly.entity_id
_entity_poly.type
_entity_poly.pdbx_seq_one_letter_code
_entity_poly.pdbx_strand_id
1 'polypeptide(L)'
;MTNDRVQDEIRHALGVRPQIDPATEIARRVEFLVDYVLTTGVRGLVLGISGGQDSTLAGRLCQLAVEDLRRRGAEAEFWAVRLPHHVQNDEADAQDALSFIAADHELAINIGAATDATAEQYEKATGEQITDFGKGNVKARMRMIAQFELAGEKKALVVGTDHAAEAVTGFFTKFGDGAADVIPLAGLNKRQGRELLRHLGAPDHLIVKVPTADLLDDEPGQTDESSLGLSYDQIDDFLEGKEIEPAAASALIEKYRRSEHKRRTPVAPTDTWWIRH
;
A
#
# COMPACT_ATOMS: atom_id res chain seq x y z
N MET A 1 -23.33 11.29 -18.09
CA MET A 1 -22.98 11.79 -16.75
C MET A 1 -21.80 12.74 -16.93
N THR A 2 -21.80 13.89 -16.27
CA THR A 2 -20.65 14.80 -16.29
C THR A 2 -19.49 14.16 -15.51
N ASN A 3 -18.24 14.47 -15.86
CA ASN A 3 -17.06 13.95 -15.15
C ASN A 3 -17.12 14.28 -13.65
N ASP A 4 -17.64 15.44 -13.27
CA ASP A 4 -17.76 15.90 -11.87
C ASP A 4 -18.61 14.97 -11.02
N ARG A 5 -19.74 14.51 -11.52
CA ARG A 5 -20.59 13.56 -10.79
C ARG A 5 -19.89 12.22 -10.58
N VAL A 6 -19.16 11.73 -11.60
CA VAL A 6 -18.40 10.48 -11.49
C VAL A 6 -17.23 10.64 -10.54
N GLN A 7 -16.56 11.80 -10.55
CA GLN A 7 -15.51 12.13 -9.59
C GLN A 7 -16.02 12.06 -8.14
N ASP A 8 -17.18 12.65 -7.87
CA ASP A 8 -17.80 12.62 -6.53
C ASP A 8 -18.19 11.20 -6.10
N GLU A 9 -18.74 10.39 -7.01
CA GLU A 9 -19.07 8.99 -6.76
C GLU A 9 -17.80 8.19 -6.40
N ILE A 10 -16.69 8.39 -7.11
CA ILE A 10 -15.39 7.74 -6.85
C ILE A 10 -14.83 8.16 -5.50
N ARG A 11 -14.81 9.45 -5.20
CA ARG A 11 -14.31 9.99 -3.93
C ARG A 11 -15.07 9.40 -2.74
N HIS A 12 -16.40 9.38 -2.86
CA HIS A 12 -17.25 8.79 -1.83
C HIS A 12 -17.00 7.29 -1.65
N ALA A 13 -16.92 6.55 -2.75
CA ALA A 13 -16.64 5.11 -2.73
C ALA A 13 -15.27 4.76 -2.12
N LEU A 14 -14.27 5.64 -2.29
CA LEU A 14 -12.93 5.48 -1.72
C LEU A 14 -12.80 6.07 -0.31
N GLY A 15 -13.85 6.66 0.25
CA GLY A 15 -13.86 7.24 1.61
C GLY A 15 -12.95 8.46 1.76
N VAL A 16 -12.70 9.20 0.67
CA VAL A 16 -11.80 10.35 0.67
C VAL A 16 -12.44 11.52 1.41
N ARG A 17 -11.66 12.15 2.28
CA ARG A 17 -11.96 13.44 2.91
C ARG A 17 -11.07 14.51 2.29
N PRO A 18 -11.64 15.53 1.61
CA PRO A 18 -10.84 16.54 0.91
C PRO A 18 -9.92 17.33 1.82
N GLN A 19 -10.31 17.53 3.07
CA GLN A 19 -9.54 18.23 4.10
C GLN A 19 -9.46 17.36 5.34
N ILE A 20 -8.29 17.31 5.93
CA ILE A 20 -8.01 16.59 7.18
C ILE A 20 -7.27 17.51 8.16
N ASP A 21 -7.47 17.26 9.45
CA ASP A 21 -6.57 17.72 10.49
C ASP A 21 -5.60 16.58 10.83
N PRO A 22 -4.29 16.75 10.65
CA PRO A 22 -3.32 15.68 10.80
C PRO A 22 -3.36 14.98 12.16
N ALA A 23 -3.51 15.72 13.25
CA ALA A 23 -3.55 15.13 14.59
C ALA A 23 -4.78 14.24 14.78
N THR A 24 -5.96 14.74 14.38
CA THR A 24 -7.23 14.01 14.45
C THR A 24 -7.19 12.77 13.55
N GLU A 25 -6.62 12.90 12.35
CA GLU A 25 -6.56 11.82 11.41
C GLU A 25 -5.61 10.70 11.86
N ILE A 26 -4.46 11.04 12.44
CA ILE A 26 -3.54 10.07 13.06
C ILE A 26 -4.25 9.34 14.20
N ALA A 27 -4.88 10.07 15.11
CA ALA A 27 -5.59 9.46 16.25
C ALA A 27 -6.67 8.49 15.77
N ARG A 28 -7.46 8.86 14.75
CA ARG A 28 -8.51 8.01 14.16
C ARG A 28 -7.97 6.71 13.56
N ARG A 29 -6.82 6.76 12.88
CA ARG A 29 -6.19 5.59 12.25
C ARG A 29 -5.53 4.68 13.26
N VAL A 30 -4.92 5.24 14.29
CA VAL A 30 -4.39 4.49 15.43
C VAL A 30 -5.53 3.77 16.16
N GLU A 31 -6.62 4.47 16.48
CA GLU A 31 -7.79 3.88 17.13
C GLU A 31 -8.42 2.75 16.30
N PHE A 32 -8.52 2.94 14.97
CA PHE A 32 -8.99 1.88 14.07
C PHE A 32 -8.15 0.61 14.18
N LEU A 33 -6.82 0.72 14.21
CA LEU A 33 -5.92 -0.44 14.37
C LEU A 33 -6.10 -1.08 15.75
N VAL A 34 -6.17 -0.27 16.80
CA VAL A 34 -6.39 -0.73 18.18
C VAL A 34 -7.70 -1.51 18.30
N ASP A 35 -8.81 -0.92 17.85
CA ASP A 35 -10.12 -1.55 17.92
C ASP A 35 -10.19 -2.87 17.17
N TYR A 36 -9.56 -2.93 15.98
CA TYR A 36 -9.58 -4.12 15.17
C TYR A 36 -8.72 -5.25 15.78
N VAL A 37 -7.55 -4.93 16.32
CA VAL A 37 -6.71 -5.91 17.06
C VAL A 37 -7.46 -6.44 18.28
N LEU A 38 -8.09 -5.59 19.07
CA LEU A 38 -8.89 -6.01 20.23
C LEU A 38 -10.09 -6.89 19.82
N THR A 39 -10.76 -6.53 18.72
CA THR A 39 -11.94 -7.26 18.24
C THR A 39 -11.59 -8.64 17.71
N THR A 40 -10.46 -8.77 17.01
CA THR A 40 -10.01 -10.05 16.44
C THR A 40 -9.27 -10.94 17.45
N GLY A 41 -8.79 -10.36 18.55
CA GLY A 41 -8.06 -11.08 19.58
C GLY A 41 -6.66 -11.53 19.15
N VAL A 42 -6.12 -10.96 18.10
CA VAL A 42 -4.73 -11.20 17.66
C VAL A 42 -3.73 -10.49 18.55
N ARG A 43 -2.43 -10.78 18.38
CA ARG A 43 -1.36 -10.28 19.25
C ARG A 43 -0.44 -9.27 18.59
N GLY A 44 -0.83 -8.72 17.44
CA GLY A 44 0.00 -7.69 16.82
C GLY A 44 -0.23 -7.46 15.34
N LEU A 45 0.75 -6.77 14.75
CA LEU A 45 0.72 -6.28 13.37
C LEU A 45 2.03 -6.66 12.66
N VAL A 46 1.94 -6.99 11.37
CA VAL A 46 3.08 -7.24 10.47
C VAL A 46 2.97 -6.31 9.29
N LEU A 47 4.05 -5.64 8.93
CA LEU A 47 4.09 -4.76 7.76
C LEU A 47 5.43 -4.84 7.03
N GLY A 48 5.38 -4.93 5.70
CA GLY A 48 6.53 -4.79 4.83
C GLY A 48 7.02 -3.34 4.73
N ILE A 49 8.30 -3.10 5.05
CA ILE A 49 8.91 -1.75 5.01
C ILE A 49 9.82 -1.65 3.78
N SER A 50 9.42 -0.81 2.84
CA SER A 50 10.19 -0.51 1.63
C SER A 50 11.09 0.72 1.77
N GLY A 51 10.92 1.51 2.81
CA GLY A 51 11.57 2.82 2.94
C GLY A 51 10.89 3.93 2.11
N GLY A 52 9.72 3.65 1.54
CA GLY A 52 8.86 4.63 0.88
C GLY A 52 7.95 5.36 1.88
N GLN A 53 7.32 6.44 1.40
CA GLN A 53 6.41 7.29 2.18
C GLN A 53 5.31 6.47 2.90
N ASP A 54 4.63 5.58 2.17
CA ASP A 54 3.44 4.90 2.66
C ASP A 54 3.77 3.85 3.71
N SER A 55 4.79 3.01 3.45
CA SER A 55 5.25 2.02 4.43
C SER A 55 5.81 2.67 5.70
N THR A 56 6.46 3.82 5.57
CA THR A 56 6.97 4.61 6.70
C THR A 56 5.81 5.15 7.55
N LEU A 57 4.79 5.73 6.91
CA LEU A 57 3.60 6.24 7.61
C LEU A 57 2.82 5.10 8.28
N ALA A 58 2.47 4.07 7.53
CA ALA A 58 1.72 2.93 8.05
C ALA A 58 2.48 2.24 9.20
N GLY A 59 3.80 2.07 9.07
CA GLY A 59 4.64 1.49 10.12
C GLY A 59 4.62 2.31 11.41
N ARG A 60 4.71 3.65 11.32
CA ARG A 60 4.62 4.49 12.51
C ARG A 60 3.23 4.43 13.16
N LEU A 61 2.15 4.40 12.36
CA LEU A 61 0.80 4.20 12.89
C LEU A 61 0.63 2.85 13.59
N CYS A 62 1.23 1.77 13.05
CA CYS A 62 1.23 0.46 13.68
C CYS A 62 1.94 0.48 15.04
N GLN A 63 3.12 1.09 15.12
CA GLN A 63 3.84 1.18 16.38
C GLN A 63 3.06 1.99 17.43
N LEU A 64 2.47 3.12 17.05
CA LEU A 64 1.61 3.90 17.94
C LEU A 64 0.39 3.11 18.43
N ALA A 65 -0.22 2.29 17.55
CA ALA A 65 -1.34 1.43 17.92
C ALA A 65 -0.93 0.35 18.92
N VAL A 66 0.21 -0.29 18.72
CA VAL A 66 0.74 -1.30 19.66
C VAL A 66 1.10 -0.68 21.00
N GLU A 67 1.70 0.49 21.03
CA GLU A 67 1.95 1.24 22.27
C GLU A 67 0.66 1.59 23.03
N ASP A 68 -0.41 1.93 22.30
CA ASP A 68 -1.72 2.21 22.89
C ASP A 68 -2.40 0.95 23.42
N LEU A 69 -2.35 -0.16 22.68
CA LEU A 69 -2.83 -1.47 23.14
C LEU A 69 -2.20 -1.88 24.46
N ARG A 70 -0.88 -1.72 24.59
CA ARG A 70 -0.15 -2.00 25.83
C ARG A 70 -0.59 -1.10 27.00
N ARG A 71 -0.82 0.20 26.73
CA ARG A 71 -1.36 1.12 27.75
C ARG A 71 -2.74 0.71 28.23
N ARG A 72 -3.54 0.06 27.36
CA ARG A 72 -4.86 -0.49 27.69
C ARG A 72 -4.78 -1.88 28.32
N GLY A 73 -3.57 -2.44 28.55
CA GLY A 73 -3.35 -3.72 29.21
C GLY A 73 -3.41 -4.94 28.26
N ALA A 74 -3.45 -4.75 26.95
CA ALA A 74 -3.36 -5.82 25.97
C ALA A 74 -1.89 -6.17 25.65
N GLU A 75 -1.63 -7.46 25.36
CA GLU A 75 -0.36 -7.89 24.81
C GLU A 75 -0.41 -7.67 23.29
N ALA A 76 0.49 -6.83 22.77
CA ALA A 76 0.60 -6.59 21.34
C ALA A 76 2.04 -6.25 20.96
N GLU A 77 2.45 -6.66 19.74
CA GLU A 77 3.78 -6.44 19.19
C GLU A 77 3.67 -6.04 17.71
N PHE A 78 4.66 -5.28 17.21
CA PHE A 78 4.76 -4.90 15.81
C PHE A 78 6.04 -5.44 15.17
N TRP A 79 5.88 -6.14 14.05
CA TRP A 79 6.95 -6.67 13.22
C TRP A 79 7.08 -5.86 11.94
N ALA A 80 8.15 -5.09 11.83
CA ALA A 80 8.55 -4.39 10.61
C ALA A 80 9.46 -5.33 9.79
N VAL A 81 9.06 -5.65 8.56
CA VAL A 81 9.74 -6.67 7.75
C VAL A 81 10.29 -6.05 6.48
N ARG A 82 11.60 -6.12 6.28
CA ARG A 82 12.21 -5.82 4.99
C ARG A 82 12.13 -7.05 4.09
N LEU A 83 11.78 -6.83 2.82
CA LEU A 83 11.51 -7.89 1.85
C LEU A 83 12.32 -7.67 0.54
N PRO A 84 13.68 -7.67 0.63
CA PRO A 84 14.53 -7.43 -0.53
C PRO A 84 14.41 -8.56 -1.55
N HIS A 85 14.48 -8.17 -2.84
CA HIS A 85 14.76 -9.09 -3.94
C HIS A 85 16.27 -9.04 -4.22
N HIS A 86 17.00 -10.04 -3.74
CA HIS A 86 18.47 -10.09 -3.71
C HIS A 86 19.10 -8.91 -2.95
N VAL A 87 19.64 -7.91 -3.67
CA VAL A 87 20.24 -6.70 -3.09
C VAL A 87 19.25 -5.55 -3.25
N GLN A 88 19.02 -4.82 -2.18
CA GLN A 88 18.17 -3.63 -2.19
C GLN A 88 19.00 -2.37 -2.39
N ASN A 89 18.68 -1.55 -3.38
CA ASN A 89 19.45 -0.35 -3.71
C ASN A 89 19.17 0.83 -2.77
N ASP A 90 17.98 0.87 -2.15
CA ASP A 90 17.53 1.92 -1.22
C ASP A 90 17.60 1.50 0.26
N GLU A 91 18.59 0.68 0.60
CA GLU A 91 18.85 0.17 1.95
C GLU A 91 18.93 1.28 2.99
N ALA A 92 19.59 2.41 2.70
CA ALA A 92 19.76 3.53 3.62
C ALA A 92 18.39 4.16 3.98
N ASP A 93 17.52 4.38 2.99
CA ASP A 93 16.18 4.90 3.23
C ASP A 93 15.31 3.94 4.05
N ALA A 94 15.47 2.63 3.81
CA ALA A 94 14.78 1.61 4.58
C ALA A 94 15.23 1.61 6.06
N GLN A 95 16.53 1.78 6.33
CA GLN A 95 17.07 1.88 7.70
C GLN A 95 16.60 3.17 8.40
N ASP A 96 16.59 4.30 7.69
CA ASP A 96 16.07 5.56 8.24
C ASP A 96 14.58 5.48 8.55
N ALA A 97 13.80 4.81 7.67
CA ALA A 97 12.39 4.55 7.92
C ALA A 97 12.18 3.65 9.16
N LEU A 98 12.94 2.55 9.30
CA LEU A 98 12.88 1.68 10.48
C LEU A 98 13.23 2.43 11.75
N SER A 99 14.28 3.26 11.73
CA SER A 99 14.68 4.10 12.86
C SER A 99 13.56 5.08 13.28
N PHE A 100 12.86 5.69 12.33
CA PHE A 100 11.71 6.55 12.61
C PHE A 100 10.49 5.79 13.11
N ILE A 101 10.21 4.62 12.55
CA ILE A 101 9.09 3.76 12.94
C ILE A 101 9.28 3.25 14.36
N ALA A 102 10.50 2.86 14.72
CA ALA A 102 10.89 2.28 16.02
C ALA A 102 10.04 1.05 16.39
N ALA A 103 9.94 0.11 15.47
CA ALA A 103 9.18 -1.14 15.66
C ALA A 103 9.77 -2.02 16.77
N ASP A 104 8.92 -2.85 17.38
CA ASP A 104 9.39 -3.81 18.42
C ASP A 104 10.34 -4.86 17.83
N HIS A 105 10.07 -5.27 16.60
CA HIS A 105 10.87 -6.28 15.89
C HIS A 105 11.17 -5.82 14.47
N GLU A 106 12.43 -5.91 14.10
CA GLU A 106 12.90 -5.64 12.74
C GLU A 106 13.45 -6.93 12.14
N LEU A 107 12.90 -7.35 11.02
CA LEU A 107 13.26 -8.59 10.32
C LEU A 107 13.58 -8.31 8.86
N ALA A 108 14.35 -9.21 8.26
CA ALA A 108 14.58 -9.21 6.81
C ALA A 108 14.34 -10.62 6.25
N ILE A 109 13.45 -10.72 5.27
CA ILE A 109 13.16 -11.97 4.55
C ILE A 109 13.44 -11.71 3.06
N ASN A 110 14.51 -12.31 2.52
CA ASN A 110 14.86 -12.16 1.12
C ASN A 110 13.96 -13.02 0.24
N ILE A 111 13.23 -12.38 -0.67
CA ILE A 111 12.29 -13.04 -1.58
C ILE A 111 12.94 -13.51 -2.89
N GLY A 112 14.22 -13.22 -3.12
CA GLY A 112 14.90 -13.44 -4.40
C GLY A 112 14.85 -14.90 -4.85
N ALA A 113 15.31 -15.83 -4.00
CA ALA A 113 15.34 -17.25 -4.34
C ALA A 113 13.96 -17.82 -4.69
N ALA A 114 12.91 -17.41 -3.96
CA ALA A 114 11.54 -17.86 -4.24
C ALA A 114 10.99 -17.27 -5.54
N THR A 115 11.29 -16.01 -5.82
CA THR A 115 10.93 -15.34 -7.08
C THR A 115 11.60 -16.02 -8.27
N ASP A 116 12.90 -16.27 -8.19
CA ASP A 116 13.67 -16.88 -9.27
C ASP A 116 13.23 -18.32 -9.53
N ALA A 117 13.02 -19.10 -8.48
CA ALA A 117 12.50 -20.46 -8.60
C ALA A 117 11.11 -20.48 -9.27
N THR A 118 10.25 -19.51 -8.96
CA THR A 118 8.94 -19.39 -9.60
C THR A 118 9.05 -19.08 -11.10
N ALA A 119 9.92 -18.14 -11.47
CA ALA A 119 10.16 -17.79 -12.86
C ALA A 119 10.76 -18.99 -13.66
N GLU A 120 11.72 -19.71 -13.07
CA GLU A 120 12.32 -20.91 -13.66
C GLU A 120 11.28 -22.02 -13.90
N GLN A 121 10.39 -22.26 -12.92
CA GLN A 121 9.35 -23.27 -13.06
C GLN A 121 8.29 -22.88 -14.10
N TYR A 122 7.98 -21.59 -14.23
CA TYR A 122 7.12 -21.09 -15.31
C TYR A 122 7.74 -21.37 -16.68
N GLU A 123 9.01 -21.01 -16.88
CA GLU A 123 9.72 -21.25 -18.14
C GLU A 123 9.79 -22.76 -18.49
N LYS A 124 10.10 -23.61 -17.50
CA LYS A 124 10.12 -25.07 -17.69
C LYS A 124 8.76 -25.63 -18.10
N ALA A 125 7.68 -25.09 -17.54
CA ALA A 125 6.33 -25.59 -17.81
C ALA A 125 5.74 -25.09 -19.13
N THR A 126 6.07 -23.86 -19.54
CA THR A 126 5.45 -23.21 -20.71
C THR A 126 6.37 -23.16 -21.93
N GLY A 127 7.69 -23.24 -21.74
CA GLY A 127 8.70 -23.00 -22.76
C GLY A 127 8.91 -21.49 -23.05
N GLU A 128 8.30 -20.60 -22.28
CA GLU A 128 8.35 -19.15 -22.46
C GLU A 128 8.97 -18.49 -21.24
N GLN A 129 9.79 -17.45 -21.44
CA GLN A 129 10.29 -16.64 -20.34
C GLN A 129 9.17 -15.76 -19.77
N ILE A 130 9.17 -15.58 -18.45
CA ILE A 130 8.27 -14.63 -17.81
C ILE A 130 8.66 -13.20 -18.21
N THR A 131 7.69 -12.36 -18.51
CA THR A 131 7.95 -10.94 -18.80
C THR A 131 8.44 -10.21 -17.55
N ASP A 132 9.16 -9.10 -17.70
CA ASP A 132 9.61 -8.28 -16.57
C ASP A 132 8.41 -7.81 -15.72
N PHE A 133 7.34 -7.34 -16.35
CA PHE A 133 6.09 -7.03 -15.66
C PHE A 133 5.49 -8.23 -14.90
N GLY A 134 5.50 -9.41 -15.50
CA GLY A 134 5.08 -10.67 -14.87
C GLY A 134 5.92 -11.00 -13.65
N LYS A 135 7.25 -10.88 -13.76
CA LYS A 135 8.20 -11.09 -12.67
C LYS A 135 8.02 -10.08 -11.54
N GLY A 136 7.75 -8.80 -11.88
CA GLY A 136 7.38 -7.78 -10.90
C GLY A 136 6.16 -8.17 -10.06
N ASN A 137 5.10 -8.69 -10.69
CA ASN A 137 3.95 -9.23 -9.98
C ASN A 137 4.28 -10.46 -9.12
N VAL A 138 5.23 -11.30 -9.53
CA VAL A 138 5.72 -12.42 -8.70
C VAL A 138 6.44 -11.87 -7.46
N LYS A 139 7.31 -10.87 -7.61
CA LYS A 139 7.99 -10.22 -6.46
C LYS A 139 6.98 -9.68 -5.44
N ALA A 140 5.94 -8.94 -5.90
CA ALA A 140 4.91 -8.43 -5.01
C ALA A 140 4.16 -9.56 -4.27
N ARG A 141 3.85 -10.67 -4.96
CA ARG A 141 3.19 -11.83 -4.33
C ARG A 141 4.10 -12.59 -3.38
N MET A 142 5.40 -12.71 -3.65
CA MET A 142 6.35 -13.31 -2.71
C MET A 142 6.49 -12.47 -1.44
N ARG A 143 6.46 -11.14 -1.54
CA ARG A 143 6.39 -10.24 -0.38
C ARG A 143 5.12 -10.47 0.44
N MET A 144 3.97 -10.62 -0.21
CA MET A 144 2.71 -10.95 0.44
C MET A 144 2.80 -12.28 1.19
N ILE A 145 3.28 -13.35 0.54
CA ILE A 145 3.43 -14.67 1.18
C ILE A 145 4.28 -14.57 2.44
N ALA A 146 5.43 -13.90 2.38
CA ALA A 146 6.32 -13.76 3.54
C ALA A 146 5.65 -13.02 4.71
N GLN A 147 4.84 -12.00 4.43
CA GLN A 147 4.11 -11.25 5.46
C GLN A 147 2.99 -12.09 6.10
N PHE A 148 2.17 -12.77 5.28
CA PHE A 148 1.08 -13.60 5.80
C PHE A 148 1.60 -14.82 6.57
N GLU A 149 2.71 -15.44 6.13
CA GLU A 149 3.36 -16.53 6.87
C GLU A 149 3.81 -16.06 8.25
N LEU A 150 4.55 -14.94 8.30
CA LEU A 150 4.98 -14.37 9.57
C LEU A 150 3.79 -14.01 10.47
N ALA A 151 2.76 -13.38 9.89
CA ALA A 151 1.57 -13.00 10.65
C ALA A 151 0.84 -14.22 11.21
N GLY A 152 0.72 -15.31 10.46
CA GLY A 152 0.15 -16.57 10.92
C GLY A 152 0.90 -17.15 12.12
N GLU A 153 2.22 -17.24 12.04
CA GLU A 153 3.07 -17.75 13.13
C GLU A 153 3.05 -16.85 14.39
N LYS A 154 2.91 -15.53 14.21
CA LYS A 154 2.88 -14.56 15.31
C LYS A 154 1.46 -14.26 15.84
N LYS A 155 0.41 -14.83 15.24
CA LYS A 155 -1.00 -14.49 15.51
C LYS A 155 -1.24 -12.99 15.38
N ALA A 156 -0.75 -12.41 14.29
CA ALA A 156 -0.83 -11.00 13.96
C ALA A 156 -1.64 -10.77 12.68
N LEU A 157 -1.94 -9.52 12.37
CA LEU A 157 -2.58 -9.10 11.13
C LEU A 157 -1.54 -8.53 10.16
N VAL A 158 -1.71 -8.82 8.89
CA VAL A 158 -0.96 -8.14 7.82
C VAL A 158 -1.56 -6.77 7.57
N VAL A 159 -0.70 -5.76 7.61
CA VAL A 159 -1.07 -4.37 7.32
C VAL A 159 -0.68 -4.04 5.88
N GLY A 160 -1.62 -3.48 5.12
CA GLY A 160 -1.38 -2.96 3.79
C GLY A 160 -1.19 -1.44 3.79
N THR A 161 -0.56 -0.95 2.75
CA THR A 161 -0.26 0.47 2.55
C THR A 161 -1.17 1.14 1.53
N ASP A 162 -2.17 0.44 1.00
CA ASP A 162 -3.09 0.94 -0.01
C ASP A 162 -3.78 2.22 0.46
N HIS A 163 -3.78 3.23 -0.39
CA HIS A 163 -4.40 4.53 -0.17
C HIS A 163 -5.24 4.96 -1.38
N ALA A 164 -5.99 6.06 -1.27
CA ALA A 164 -6.95 6.45 -2.31
C ALA A 164 -6.30 6.73 -3.68
N ALA A 165 -5.06 7.25 -3.73
CA ALA A 165 -4.38 7.50 -5.00
C ALA A 165 -3.99 6.21 -5.74
N GLU A 166 -3.61 5.16 -5.02
CA GLU A 166 -3.40 3.82 -5.60
C GLU A 166 -4.73 3.15 -5.96
N ALA A 167 -5.74 3.28 -5.11
CA ALA A 167 -7.05 2.69 -5.35
C ALA A 167 -7.75 3.28 -6.59
N VAL A 168 -7.65 4.61 -6.84
CA VAL A 168 -8.26 5.25 -8.00
C VAL A 168 -7.55 4.88 -9.31
N THR A 169 -6.23 4.71 -9.26
CA THR A 169 -5.42 4.33 -10.43
C THR A 169 -5.34 2.83 -10.66
N GLY A 170 -5.65 2.02 -9.63
CA GLY A 170 -5.42 0.58 -9.62
C GLY A 170 -3.94 0.20 -9.65
N PHE A 171 -3.07 1.07 -9.13
CA PHE A 171 -1.62 0.92 -9.16
C PHE A 171 -1.12 0.06 -7.99
N PHE A 172 -1.51 -1.18 -7.99
CA PHE A 172 -1.07 -2.23 -7.06
C PHE A 172 -1.24 -3.61 -7.70
N THR A 173 -0.54 -4.60 -7.19
CA THR A 173 -0.68 -5.99 -7.62
C THR A 173 -1.80 -6.69 -6.85
N LYS A 174 -2.83 -7.15 -7.57
CA LYS A 174 -3.89 -7.97 -6.99
C LYS A 174 -3.30 -9.23 -6.35
N PHE A 175 -3.61 -9.46 -5.06
CA PHE A 175 -3.02 -10.55 -4.27
C PHE A 175 -1.49 -10.49 -4.14
N GLY A 176 -0.94 -9.27 -4.22
CA GLY A 176 0.43 -8.95 -3.88
C GLY A 176 0.42 -7.91 -2.76
N ASP A 177 0.93 -6.71 -3.03
CA ASP A 177 0.85 -5.57 -2.12
C ASP A 177 -0.59 -5.14 -1.78
N GLY A 178 -1.55 -5.36 -2.70
CA GLY A 178 -2.97 -5.13 -2.44
C GLY A 178 -3.65 -6.20 -1.57
N ALA A 179 -2.91 -7.16 -0.99
CA ALA A 179 -3.44 -8.16 -0.07
C ALA A 179 -3.03 -7.82 1.37
N ALA A 180 -4.01 -7.57 2.22
CA ALA A 180 -3.82 -7.26 3.63
C ALA A 180 -5.08 -7.57 4.43
N ASP A 181 -4.93 -7.70 5.76
CA ASP A 181 -6.06 -7.80 6.69
C ASP A 181 -6.64 -6.42 7.02
N VAL A 182 -5.77 -5.39 7.09
CA VAL A 182 -6.14 -4.01 7.39
C VAL A 182 -5.34 -3.02 6.57
N ILE A 183 -5.97 -1.91 6.18
CA ILE A 183 -5.36 -0.85 5.36
C ILE A 183 -5.54 0.52 6.03
N PRO A 184 -4.67 0.89 7.00
CA PRO A 184 -4.83 2.11 7.77
C PRO A 184 -4.71 3.40 6.94
N LEU A 185 -4.16 3.35 5.73
CA LEU A 185 -4.03 4.50 4.85
C LEU A 185 -5.23 4.70 3.90
N ALA A 186 -6.23 3.82 3.93
CA ALA A 186 -7.41 3.95 3.08
C ALA A 186 -8.03 5.34 3.18
N GLY A 187 -8.42 5.90 2.04
CA GLY A 187 -9.03 7.23 1.93
C GLY A 187 -8.06 8.41 1.95
N LEU A 188 -6.76 8.21 2.22
CA LEU A 188 -5.75 9.28 2.07
C LEU A 188 -5.31 9.43 0.61
N ASN A 189 -4.99 10.65 0.23
CA ASN A 189 -4.18 10.93 -0.95
C ASN A 189 -2.68 11.06 -0.58
N LYS A 190 -1.80 11.20 -1.58
CA LYS A 190 -0.35 11.31 -1.34
C LYS A 190 0.03 12.56 -0.54
N ARG A 191 -0.60 13.69 -0.83
CA ARG A 191 -0.39 14.96 -0.13
C ARG A 191 -0.71 14.84 1.35
N GLN A 192 -1.86 14.25 1.66
CA GLN A 192 -2.28 13.98 3.03
C GLN A 192 -1.31 13.03 3.77
N GLY A 193 -0.83 11.97 3.10
CA GLY A 193 0.20 11.10 3.68
C GLY A 193 1.46 11.86 4.07
N ARG A 194 1.93 12.80 3.23
CA ARG A 194 3.05 13.69 3.55
C ARG A 194 2.76 14.62 4.74
N GLU A 195 1.53 15.13 4.83
CA GLU A 195 1.12 15.97 5.98
C GLU A 195 1.14 15.21 7.30
N LEU A 196 0.66 13.97 7.30
CA LEU A 196 0.70 13.12 8.50
C LEU A 196 2.15 12.78 8.90
N LEU A 197 3.03 12.45 7.94
CA LEU A 197 4.45 12.21 8.23
C LEU A 197 5.14 13.44 8.84
N ARG A 198 4.89 14.65 8.30
CA ARG A 198 5.42 15.89 8.88
C ARG A 198 4.93 16.09 10.32
N HIS A 199 3.64 15.87 10.57
CA HIS A 199 3.07 16.00 11.91
C HIS A 199 3.69 15.00 12.90
N LEU A 200 4.03 13.78 12.44
CA LEU A 200 4.69 12.76 13.24
C LEU A 200 6.19 13.01 13.41
N GLY A 201 6.77 14.02 12.76
CA GLY A 201 8.19 14.36 12.86
C GLY A 201 9.11 13.47 12.04
N ALA A 202 8.63 12.90 10.95
CA ALA A 202 9.46 12.12 10.04
C ALA A 202 10.58 12.98 9.41
N PRO A 203 11.75 12.40 9.13
CA PRO A 203 12.82 13.07 8.39
C PRO A 203 12.36 13.57 7.01
N ASP A 204 12.76 14.77 6.62
CA ASP A 204 12.30 15.41 5.38
C ASP A 204 12.55 14.56 4.14
N HIS A 205 13.72 13.89 4.04
CA HIS A 205 14.04 13.06 2.87
C HIS A 205 13.06 11.88 2.68
N LEU A 206 12.53 11.30 3.76
CA LEU A 206 11.49 10.25 3.68
C LEU A 206 10.13 10.80 3.24
N ILE A 207 9.83 12.06 3.59
CA ILE A 207 8.58 12.73 3.24
C ILE A 207 8.54 13.08 1.75
N VAL A 208 9.69 13.52 1.19
CA VAL A 208 9.80 13.99 -0.21
C VAL A 208 10.34 12.92 -1.16
N LYS A 209 10.64 11.72 -0.67
CA LYS A 209 11.12 10.62 -1.51
C LYS A 209 10.17 10.39 -2.69
N VAL A 210 10.74 10.37 -3.90
CA VAL A 210 9.98 10.12 -5.12
C VAL A 210 9.46 8.67 -5.10
N PRO A 211 8.14 8.45 -5.27
CA PRO A 211 7.58 7.11 -5.27
C PRO A 211 8.08 6.28 -6.46
N THR A 212 8.60 5.10 -6.15
CA THR A 212 9.04 4.10 -7.14
C THR A 212 8.56 2.72 -6.68
N ALA A 213 8.05 1.92 -7.61
CA ALA A 213 7.55 0.59 -7.27
C ALA A 213 8.65 -0.47 -7.10
N ASP A 214 9.87 -0.23 -7.57
CA ASP A 214 11.05 -1.14 -7.56
C ASP A 214 10.70 -2.62 -7.88
N LEU A 215 9.85 -2.81 -8.89
CA LEU A 215 9.38 -4.13 -9.31
C LEU A 215 10.03 -4.58 -10.63
N LEU A 216 10.40 -3.65 -11.51
CA LEU A 216 10.94 -3.92 -12.83
C LEU A 216 12.46 -4.07 -12.77
N ASP A 217 12.98 -5.13 -13.40
CA ASP A 217 14.43 -5.36 -13.50
C ASP A 217 15.02 -4.57 -14.68
N ASP A 218 14.24 -4.40 -15.77
CA ASP A 218 14.67 -3.72 -17.00
C ASP A 218 14.66 -2.19 -16.85
N GLU A 219 13.83 -1.63 -15.96
CA GLU A 219 13.71 -0.19 -15.70
C GLU A 219 13.79 0.11 -14.19
N PRO A 220 14.95 -0.12 -13.56
CA PRO A 220 15.10 0.12 -12.12
C PRO A 220 14.93 1.60 -11.78
N GLY A 221 14.14 1.89 -10.76
CA GLY A 221 13.86 3.26 -10.31
C GLY A 221 12.84 4.01 -11.17
N GLN A 222 12.10 3.34 -12.05
CA GLN A 222 10.98 3.97 -12.75
C GLN A 222 9.98 4.56 -11.75
N THR A 223 9.61 5.83 -11.94
CA THR A 223 8.68 6.51 -11.06
C THR A 223 7.24 6.07 -11.31
N ASP A 224 6.43 6.07 -10.28
CA ASP A 224 4.99 5.77 -10.38
C ASP A 224 4.30 6.71 -11.39
N GLU A 225 4.62 8.00 -11.37
CA GLU A 225 4.04 9.00 -12.28
C GLU A 225 4.36 8.70 -13.76
N SER A 226 5.58 8.23 -14.04
CA SER A 226 5.96 7.78 -15.39
C SER A 226 5.11 6.59 -15.84
N SER A 227 4.91 5.61 -14.96
CA SER A 227 4.09 4.42 -15.24
C SER A 227 2.61 4.75 -15.38
N LEU A 228 2.11 5.72 -14.62
CA LEU A 228 0.71 6.14 -14.62
C LEU A 228 0.36 7.07 -15.79
N GLY A 229 1.33 7.87 -16.28
CA GLY A 229 1.11 8.96 -17.21
C GLY A 229 0.31 10.13 -16.59
N LEU A 230 0.34 10.26 -15.28
CA LEU A 230 -0.35 11.25 -14.46
C LEU A 230 0.52 11.63 -13.27
N SER A 231 0.52 12.91 -12.88
CA SER A 231 1.20 13.32 -11.65
C SER A 231 0.36 13.03 -10.41
N TYR A 232 1.02 12.83 -9.26
CA TYR A 232 0.30 12.72 -7.99
C TYR A 232 -0.46 13.99 -7.63
N ASP A 233 -0.03 15.17 -8.07
CA ASP A 233 -0.78 16.41 -7.88
C ASP A 233 -2.12 16.38 -8.63
N GLN A 234 -2.16 15.86 -9.86
CA GLN A 234 -3.42 15.68 -10.61
C GLN A 234 -4.33 14.65 -9.94
N ILE A 235 -3.76 13.54 -9.45
CA ILE A 235 -4.50 12.50 -8.75
C ILE A 235 -5.08 13.04 -7.43
N ASP A 236 -4.28 13.75 -6.65
CA ASP A 236 -4.67 14.32 -5.37
C ASP A 236 -5.74 15.41 -5.55
N ASP A 237 -5.59 16.29 -6.54
CA ASP A 237 -6.58 17.33 -6.85
C ASP A 237 -7.92 16.70 -7.31
N PHE A 238 -7.90 15.62 -8.10
CA PHE A 238 -9.09 14.85 -8.42
C PHE A 238 -9.75 14.27 -7.17
N LEU A 239 -8.98 13.67 -6.28
CA LEU A 239 -9.47 13.08 -5.02
C LEU A 239 -9.97 14.13 -4.03
N GLU A 240 -9.45 15.35 -4.07
CA GLU A 240 -9.94 16.48 -3.26
C GLU A 240 -11.19 17.14 -3.87
N GLY A 241 -11.61 16.74 -5.07
CA GLY A 241 -12.77 17.29 -5.76
C GLY A 241 -12.54 18.62 -6.44
N LYS A 242 -11.27 18.93 -6.71
CA LYS A 242 -10.90 20.10 -7.50
C LYS A 242 -11.09 19.84 -8.99
N GLU A 243 -11.24 20.90 -9.73
CA GLU A 243 -11.23 20.84 -11.18
C GLU A 243 -9.81 20.53 -11.68
N ILE A 244 -9.69 19.53 -12.53
CA ILE A 244 -8.44 19.17 -13.22
C ILE A 244 -8.67 19.15 -14.73
N GLU A 245 -7.60 19.03 -15.50
CA GLU A 245 -7.69 18.93 -16.94
C GLU A 245 -8.61 17.78 -17.38
N PRO A 246 -9.58 18.01 -18.32
CA PRO A 246 -10.59 17.01 -18.67
C PRO A 246 -10.02 15.67 -19.17
N ALA A 247 -8.87 15.68 -19.85
CA ALA A 247 -8.19 14.45 -20.29
C ALA A 247 -7.66 13.65 -19.11
N ALA A 248 -7.08 14.31 -18.09
CA ALA A 248 -6.60 13.67 -16.86
C ALA A 248 -7.76 13.07 -16.05
N ALA A 249 -8.87 13.82 -15.91
CA ALA A 249 -10.07 13.32 -15.23
C ALA A 249 -10.64 12.07 -15.94
N SER A 250 -10.73 12.10 -17.26
CA SER A 250 -11.21 10.95 -18.04
C SER A 250 -10.29 9.73 -17.90
N ALA A 251 -8.96 9.94 -17.91
CA ALA A 251 -7.98 8.87 -17.73
C ALA A 251 -8.08 8.23 -16.33
N LEU A 252 -8.28 9.03 -15.27
CA LEU A 252 -8.47 8.54 -13.91
C LEU A 252 -9.76 7.72 -13.78
N ILE A 253 -10.87 8.21 -14.32
CA ILE A 253 -12.15 7.49 -14.32
C ILE A 253 -12.02 6.16 -15.06
N GLU A 254 -11.32 6.13 -16.20
CA GLU A 254 -11.08 4.89 -16.93
C GLU A 254 -10.22 3.90 -16.13
N LYS A 255 -9.09 4.36 -15.55
CA LYS A 255 -8.23 3.53 -14.69
C LYS A 255 -9.02 2.96 -13.51
N TYR A 256 -9.84 3.77 -12.83
CA TYR A 256 -10.68 3.33 -11.73
C TYR A 256 -11.64 2.21 -12.15
N ARG A 257 -12.34 2.38 -13.27
CA ARG A 257 -13.27 1.37 -13.79
C ARG A 257 -12.57 0.08 -14.21
N ARG A 258 -11.46 0.19 -14.92
CA ARG A 258 -10.68 -0.99 -15.37
C ARG A 258 -10.12 -1.80 -14.22
N SER A 259 -9.74 -1.14 -13.14
CA SER A 259 -9.13 -1.77 -11.96
C SER A 259 -10.15 -2.22 -10.90
N GLU A 260 -11.45 -2.12 -11.16
CA GLU A 260 -12.47 -2.50 -10.16
C GLU A 260 -12.33 -3.94 -9.68
N HIS A 261 -11.93 -4.86 -10.55
CA HIS A 261 -11.65 -6.26 -10.21
C HIS A 261 -10.52 -6.43 -9.19
N LYS A 262 -9.69 -5.43 -8.97
CA LYS A 262 -8.63 -5.45 -7.94
C LYS A 262 -9.17 -5.06 -6.56
N ARG A 263 -10.20 -4.21 -6.52
CA ARG A 263 -10.86 -3.76 -5.28
C ARG A 263 -12.01 -4.67 -4.83
N ARG A 264 -12.54 -5.51 -5.74
CA ARG A 264 -13.60 -6.49 -5.47
C ARG A 264 -13.10 -7.88 -5.78
N THR A 265 -13.09 -8.77 -4.80
CA THR A 265 -12.53 -10.12 -4.93
C THR A 265 -13.26 -11.14 -4.09
N PRO A 266 -13.35 -12.39 -4.55
CA PRO A 266 -13.45 -12.82 -5.94
C PRO A 266 -14.85 -12.51 -6.51
N VAL A 267 -15.00 -12.55 -7.84
CA VAL A 267 -16.31 -12.32 -8.49
C VAL A 267 -17.17 -13.58 -8.35
N ALA A 268 -18.40 -13.40 -7.85
CA ALA A 268 -19.36 -14.48 -7.67
C ALA A 268 -20.52 -14.39 -8.70
N PRO A 269 -21.27 -15.49 -8.93
CA PRO A 269 -22.39 -15.50 -9.88
C PRO A 269 -23.52 -14.47 -9.55
N THR A 270 -23.59 -14.00 -8.30
CA THR A 270 -24.55 -12.98 -7.84
C THR A 270 -24.08 -11.56 -8.11
N ASP A 271 -22.80 -11.37 -8.51
CA ASP A 271 -22.24 -10.05 -8.76
C ASP A 271 -22.68 -9.53 -10.13
N THR A 272 -23.05 -8.26 -10.19
CA THR A 272 -23.52 -7.59 -11.42
C THR A 272 -22.67 -6.40 -11.84
N TRP A 273 -21.71 -5.97 -10.99
CA TRP A 273 -20.89 -4.77 -11.22
C TRP A 273 -20.02 -4.83 -12.49
N TRP A 274 -19.72 -6.02 -12.98
CA TRP A 274 -18.90 -6.28 -14.17
C TRP A 274 -19.71 -6.33 -15.48
N ILE A 275 -21.07 -6.37 -15.38
CA ILE A 275 -21.94 -6.39 -16.55
C ILE A 275 -21.98 -4.99 -17.16
N ARG A 276 -21.52 -4.87 -18.40
CA ARG A 276 -21.62 -3.62 -19.16
C ARG A 276 -23.04 -3.49 -19.72
N HIS A 277 -23.71 -2.40 -19.38
CA HIS A 277 -25.00 -2.02 -19.95
C HIS A 277 -24.80 -1.09 -21.13
#